data_99a52b2b7995a77076bf89bda5cbbcb5
#
_entry.id   99a52b2b7995a77076bf89bda5cbbcb5
#
_cell.length_a   1.000
_cell.length_b   1.000
_cell.length_c   1.000
_cell.angle_alpha   90.00
_cell.angle_beta   90.00
_cell.angle_gamma   90.00
#
_symmetry.space_group_name_H-M   'P 1'
#
loop_
_entity.id
_entity.type
_entity.pdbx_description
1 polymer ?
#
loop_
_entity_poly.entity_id
_entity_poly.type
_entity_poly.pdbx_seq_one_letter_code
_entity_poly.pdbx_strand_id
1 'polypeptide(L)'
;MSFSEYEDVLAQFTHLRVRTSTLAEFGFRRKDKSGWEYAEPIDGTSLECRVSISAKGVISEKVVDLTSGDDYALYRLANATGRFVGQVREAVSVLLKRIAASCFERDVFTLEQSRALLGTIGNQWNEELEFLWEDSPEYAVLRRTDTGKWYGVMMRLPMRKFGLQDDAVSEFLLLRIPRDAGDAILADSRFLPAYHMNKRTWFAIRLDGGVELAEILQLIECSRKQAVKK
;
A
#
# COMPACT_ATOMS: atom_id res chain seq x y z
N MET A 1 14.24 10.31 18.66
CA MET A 1 13.50 9.18 18.07
C MET A 1 14.02 7.85 18.61
N SER A 2 13.14 6.94 18.99
CA SER A 2 13.48 5.57 19.40
C SER A 2 13.84 4.70 18.19
N PHE A 3 14.39 3.51 18.45
CA PHE A 3 14.67 2.54 17.38
C PHE A 3 13.37 1.98 16.77
N SER A 4 12.35 1.68 17.58
CA SER A 4 11.06 1.18 17.10
C SER A 4 10.38 2.17 16.14
N GLU A 5 10.33 3.45 16.47
CA GLU A 5 9.77 4.48 15.58
C GLU A 5 10.53 4.59 14.25
N TYR A 6 11.84 4.36 14.25
CA TYR A 6 12.65 4.31 13.03
C TYR A 6 12.33 3.07 12.18
N GLU A 7 12.21 1.88 12.82
CA GLU A 7 11.79 0.65 12.12
C GLU A 7 10.42 0.78 11.47
N ASP A 8 9.44 1.41 12.15
CA ASP A 8 8.11 1.64 11.62
C ASP A 8 8.16 2.49 10.33
N VAL A 9 9.08 3.46 10.26
CA VAL A 9 9.27 4.27 9.05
C VAL A 9 9.83 3.43 7.89
N LEU A 10 10.71 2.48 8.14
CA LEU A 10 11.21 1.57 7.10
C LEU A 10 10.14 0.57 6.66
N ALA A 11 9.37 0.04 7.62
CA ALA A 11 8.33 -0.95 7.36
C ALA A 11 7.24 -0.43 6.40
N GLN A 12 6.94 0.89 6.42
CA GLN A 12 5.95 1.49 5.52
C GLN A 12 6.25 1.23 4.03
N PHE A 13 7.54 1.13 3.64
CA PHE A 13 7.93 0.92 2.24
C PHE A 13 7.55 -0.46 1.70
N THR A 14 7.20 -1.43 2.56
CA THR A 14 6.75 -2.77 2.17
C THR A 14 5.47 -2.73 1.31
N HIS A 15 4.64 -1.69 1.50
CA HIS A 15 3.37 -1.50 0.80
C HIS A 15 3.38 -0.29 -0.12
N LEU A 16 4.57 0.14 -0.52
CA LEU A 16 4.75 1.28 -1.41
C LEU A 16 5.48 0.85 -2.70
N ARG A 17 5.09 1.47 -3.80
CA ARG A 17 5.76 1.36 -5.10
C ARG A 17 6.32 2.71 -5.50
N VAL A 18 7.55 2.71 -6.00
CA VAL A 18 8.21 3.95 -6.46
C VAL A 18 7.53 4.50 -7.72
N ARG A 19 7.29 5.80 -7.72
CA ARG A 19 6.91 6.59 -8.90
C ARG A 19 8.17 7.17 -9.52
N THR A 20 8.71 6.50 -10.51
CA THR A 20 9.99 6.89 -11.14
C THR A 20 9.95 8.29 -11.79
N SER A 21 8.77 8.76 -12.21
CA SER A 21 8.58 10.10 -12.78
C SER A 21 8.84 11.25 -11.81
N THR A 22 8.66 11.03 -10.50
CA THR A 22 8.83 12.07 -9.47
C THR A 22 10.24 12.10 -8.86
N LEU A 23 11.06 11.09 -9.12
CA LEU A 23 12.38 10.97 -8.50
C LEU A 23 13.33 12.13 -8.86
N ALA A 24 13.37 12.49 -10.14
CA ALA A 24 14.23 13.59 -10.60
C ALA A 24 13.80 14.94 -10.02
N GLU A 25 12.49 15.19 -9.91
CA GLU A 25 11.92 16.41 -9.31
C GLU A 25 12.23 16.50 -7.81
N PHE A 26 12.21 15.38 -7.09
CA PHE A 26 12.63 15.34 -5.68
C PHE A 26 14.13 15.63 -5.49
N GLY A 27 14.96 15.37 -6.52
CA GLY A 27 16.41 15.57 -6.49
C GLY A 27 17.23 14.29 -6.60
N PHE A 28 16.60 13.12 -6.79
CA PHE A 28 17.33 11.88 -7.07
C PHE A 28 18.08 11.99 -8.39
N ARG A 29 19.32 11.49 -8.39
CA ARG A 29 20.15 11.36 -9.58
C ARG A 29 20.22 9.89 -10.01
N ARG A 30 20.13 9.66 -11.32
CA ARG A 30 20.24 8.31 -11.84
C ARG A 30 21.68 7.82 -11.74
N LYS A 31 21.86 6.64 -11.14
CA LYS A 31 23.15 5.94 -11.07
C LYS A 31 23.15 4.77 -12.05
N ASP A 32 23.58 5.02 -13.29
CA ASP A 32 23.65 4.01 -14.37
C ASP A 32 22.34 3.20 -14.52
N LYS A 33 22.48 1.89 -14.82
CA LYS A 33 21.36 0.94 -14.85
C LYS A 33 20.98 0.41 -13.45
N SER A 34 21.71 0.80 -12.38
CA SER A 34 21.54 0.23 -11.03
C SER A 34 20.43 0.86 -10.24
N GLY A 35 19.98 2.07 -10.60
CA GLY A 35 18.89 2.73 -9.86
C GLY A 35 19.08 4.25 -9.71
N TRP A 36 18.69 4.77 -8.56
CA TRP A 36 18.67 6.19 -8.24
C TRP A 36 19.36 6.43 -6.89
N GLU A 37 20.00 7.57 -6.73
CA GLU A 37 20.65 8.01 -5.51
C GLU A 37 20.24 9.45 -5.16
N TYR A 38 20.07 9.69 -3.86
CA TYR A 38 19.85 11.00 -3.25
C TYR A 38 20.70 11.12 -2.00
N ALA A 39 21.20 12.31 -1.70
CA ALA A 39 21.97 12.58 -0.50
C ALA A 39 21.57 13.91 0.12
N GLU A 40 21.48 13.95 1.45
CA GLU A 40 21.14 15.16 2.22
C GLU A 40 21.99 15.21 3.49
N PRO A 41 22.65 16.35 3.79
CA PRO A 41 23.38 16.54 5.05
C PRO A 41 22.44 16.45 6.26
N ILE A 42 22.96 15.92 7.37
CA ILE A 42 22.25 15.95 8.65
C ILE A 42 22.70 17.19 9.42
N ASP A 43 21.78 18.12 9.59
CA ASP A 43 22.04 19.42 10.19
C ASP A 43 22.76 19.36 11.54
N GLY A 44 23.77 20.22 11.70
CA GLY A 44 24.57 20.30 12.92
C GLY A 44 25.53 19.14 13.14
N THR A 45 25.82 18.35 12.10
CA THR A 45 26.76 17.22 12.15
C THR A 45 27.69 17.19 10.94
N SER A 46 28.71 16.31 10.95
CA SER A 46 29.52 15.96 9.77
C SER A 46 28.88 14.84 8.93
N LEU A 47 27.65 14.43 9.23
CA LEU A 47 26.99 13.26 8.63
C LEU A 47 26.12 13.65 7.44
N GLU A 48 26.03 12.73 6.47
CA GLU A 48 25.17 12.80 5.31
C GLU A 48 24.34 11.51 5.19
N CYS A 49 23.02 11.65 5.06
CA CYS A 49 22.14 10.53 4.77
C CYS A 49 22.10 10.32 3.24
N ARG A 50 22.46 9.12 2.81
CA ARG A 50 22.40 8.68 1.40
C ARG A 50 21.30 7.67 1.23
N VAL A 51 20.38 7.93 0.31
CA VAL A 51 19.26 7.04 -0.01
C VAL A 51 19.44 6.52 -1.43
N SER A 52 19.32 5.20 -1.59
CA SER A 52 19.37 4.54 -2.89
C SER A 52 18.04 3.84 -3.18
N ILE A 53 17.57 3.92 -4.42
CA ILE A 53 16.42 3.17 -4.92
C ILE A 53 16.90 2.31 -6.08
N SER A 54 16.83 0.99 -5.93
CA SER A 54 17.29 0.06 -6.97
C SER A 54 16.41 0.12 -8.22
N ALA A 55 16.86 -0.48 -9.34
CA ALA A 55 16.05 -0.62 -10.55
C ALA A 55 14.73 -1.40 -10.32
N LYS A 56 14.65 -2.20 -9.24
CA LYS A 56 13.44 -2.92 -8.82
C LYS A 56 12.55 -2.11 -7.88
N GLY A 57 12.89 -0.85 -7.59
CA GLY A 57 12.13 0.01 -6.69
C GLY A 57 12.39 -0.22 -5.19
N VAL A 58 13.38 -1.05 -4.82
CA VAL A 58 13.74 -1.28 -3.42
C VAL A 58 14.55 -0.12 -2.90
N ILE A 59 14.10 0.49 -1.80
CA ILE A 59 14.79 1.57 -1.12
C ILE A 59 15.80 1.02 -0.10
N SER A 60 16.91 1.71 0.05
CA SER A 60 17.90 1.50 1.10
C SER A 60 18.53 2.83 1.49
N GLU A 61 18.97 2.96 2.74
CA GLU A 61 19.63 4.15 3.24
C GLU A 61 20.93 3.83 3.97
N LYS A 62 21.82 4.80 4.04
CA LYS A 62 23.01 4.78 4.88
C LYS A 62 23.38 6.19 5.31
N VAL A 63 24.02 6.30 6.46
CA VAL A 63 24.59 7.56 6.95
C VAL A 63 26.11 7.49 6.88
N VAL A 64 26.72 8.47 6.25
CA VAL A 64 28.19 8.53 6.05
C VAL A 64 28.74 9.73 6.78
N ASP A 65 29.83 9.55 7.53
CA ASP A 65 30.61 10.66 8.07
C ASP A 65 31.49 11.23 6.97
N LEU A 66 31.24 12.50 6.61
CA LEU A 66 31.97 13.19 5.53
C LEU A 66 33.42 13.48 5.89
N THR A 67 33.79 13.41 7.20
CA THR A 67 35.14 13.65 7.65
C THR A 67 36.05 12.43 7.48
N SER A 68 35.53 11.23 7.83
CA SER A 68 36.28 9.98 7.72
C SER A 68 35.92 9.18 6.45
N GLY A 69 34.74 9.38 5.89
CA GLY A 69 34.18 8.57 4.82
C GLY A 69 33.52 7.27 5.28
N ASP A 70 33.47 7.02 6.60
CA ASP A 70 32.96 5.79 7.17
C ASP A 70 31.42 5.77 7.28
N ASP A 71 30.84 4.57 7.33
CA ASP A 71 29.40 4.37 7.62
C ASP A 71 29.12 4.55 9.10
N TYR A 72 28.28 5.51 9.47
CA TYR A 72 27.78 5.70 10.81
C TYR A 72 26.61 4.74 11.08
N ALA A 73 26.90 3.47 11.38
CA ALA A 73 25.89 2.41 11.51
C ALA A 73 25.12 2.39 12.84
N LEU A 74 25.51 3.17 13.86
CA LEU A 74 24.93 3.10 15.21
C LEU A 74 23.42 3.37 15.24
N TYR A 75 22.89 4.22 14.35
CA TYR A 75 21.47 4.51 14.30
C TYR A 75 20.59 3.29 13.94
N ARG A 76 21.17 2.26 13.28
CA ARG A 76 20.49 0.99 12.92
C ARG A 76 20.53 -0.05 14.03
N LEU A 77 21.24 0.18 15.13
CA LEU A 77 21.36 -0.80 16.20
C LEU A 77 20.34 -0.54 17.31
N ALA A 78 19.50 -1.54 17.61
CA ALA A 78 18.45 -1.43 18.63
C ALA A 78 18.97 -1.01 20.02
N ASN A 79 20.14 -1.51 20.40
CA ASN A 79 20.78 -1.25 21.69
C ASN A 79 21.60 0.05 21.73
N ALA A 80 21.82 0.72 20.60
CA ALA A 80 22.47 2.02 20.58
C ALA A 80 21.52 3.10 21.07
N THR A 81 21.90 3.81 22.12
CA THR A 81 21.12 4.86 22.76
C THR A 81 21.93 6.16 22.85
N GLY A 82 21.28 7.23 23.26
CA GLY A 82 21.89 8.53 23.45
C GLY A 82 21.32 9.60 22.53
N ARG A 83 21.50 10.87 22.93
CA ARG A 83 20.90 12.02 22.22
C ARG A 83 21.32 12.10 20.76
N PHE A 84 22.60 11.87 20.46
CA PHE A 84 23.13 11.96 19.11
C PHE A 84 22.57 10.86 18.20
N VAL A 85 22.50 9.61 18.66
CA VAL A 85 21.89 8.50 17.93
C VAL A 85 20.41 8.80 17.63
N GLY A 86 19.67 9.31 18.64
CA GLY A 86 18.28 9.72 18.48
C GLY A 86 18.10 10.86 17.46
N GLN A 87 19.00 11.83 17.42
CA GLN A 87 19.00 12.92 16.42
C GLN A 87 19.22 12.37 15.00
N VAL A 88 20.17 11.46 14.82
CA VAL A 88 20.43 10.85 13.49
C VAL A 88 19.22 10.04 13.04
N ARG A 89 18.62 9.21 13.92
CA ARG A 89 17.38 8.47 13.61
C ARG A 89 16.25 9.40 13.17
N GLU A 90 16.06 10.51 13.89
CA GLU A 90 15.04 11.51 13.56
C GLU A 90 15.26 12.09 12.16
N ALA A 91 16.49 12.54 11.86
CA ALA A 91 16.84 13.12 10.57
C ALA A 91 16.60 12.12 9.42
N VAL A 92 17.06 10.87 9.57
CA VAL A 92 16.84 9.81 8.58
C VAL A 92 15.35 9.53 8.38
N SER A 93 14.59 9.44 9.48
CA SER A 93 13.14 9.16 9.42
C SER A 93 12.35 10.28 8.77
N VAL A 94 12.68 11.54 9.05
CA VAL A 94 12.05 12.71 8.42
C VAL A 94 12.32 12.68 6.92
N LEU A 95 13.56 12.41 6.49
CA LEU A 95 13.91 12.30 5.08
C LEU A 95 13.14 11.16 4.40
N LEU A 96 13.11 9.96 5.00
CA LEU A 96 12.40 8.81 4.46
C LEU A 96 10.89 9.06 4.32
N LYS A 97 10.26 9.73 5.29
CA LYS A 97 8.84 10.13 5.21
C LYS A 97 8.59 11.12 4.06
N ARG A 98 9.48 12.09 3.84
CA ARG A 98 9.40 13.03 2.71
C ARG A 98 9.50 12.28 1.37
N ILE A 99 10.46 11.36 1.27
CA ILE A 99 10.65 10.52 0.07
C ILE A 99 9.41 9.65 -0.17
N ALA A 100 8.87 9.00 0.86
CA ALA A 100 7.67 8.18 0.75
C ALA A 100 6.48 9.00 0.21
N ALA A 101 6.22 10.17 0.78
CA ALA A 101 5.12 11.04 0.37
C ALA A 101 5.25 11.57 -1.06
N SER A 102 6.49 11.90 -1.48
CA SER A 102 6.74 12.55 -2.79
C SER A 102 6.99 11.55 -3.91
N CYS A 103 7.65 10.44 -3.63
CA CYS A 103 8.20 9.54 -4.64
C CYS A 103 7.57 8.16 -4.69
N PHE A 104 6.67 7.85 -3.76
CA PHE A 104 6.03 6.54 -3.71
C PHE A 104 4.51 6.67 -3.72
N GLU A 105 3.86 5.57 -4.09
CA GLU A 105 2.41 5.39 -4.04
C GLU A 105 2.07 4.08 -3.33
N ARG A 106 0.91 3.97 -2.74
CA ARG A 106 0.46 2.73 -2.09
C ARG A 106 0.27 1.63 -3.11
N ASP A 107 0.85 0.45 -2.85
CA ASP A 107 0.79 -0.75 -3.70
C ASP A 107 0.46 -1.98 -2.83
N VAL A 108 -0.70 -1.95 -2.21
CA VAL A 108 -1.16 -2.98 -1.28
C VAL A 108 -1.70 -4.20 -2.03
N PHE A 109 -2.38 -3.97 -3.16
CA PHE A 109 -3.04 -5.00 -3.95
C PHE A 109 -2.20 -5.36 -5.17
N THR A 110 -1.45 -6.46 -5.06
CA THR A 110 -0.36 -6.81 -5.98
C THR A 110 -0.65 -8.04 -6.84
N LEU A 111 -1.71 -8.80 -6.52
CA LEU A 111 -2.12 -9.94 -7.33
C LEU A 111 -2.50 -9.49 -8.74
N GLU A 112 -2.20 -10.31 -9.73
CA GLU A 112 -2.45 -10.00 -11.15
C GLU A 112 -3.91 -9.62 -11.39
N GLN A 113 -4.84 -10.39 -10.82
CA GLN A 113 -6.27 -10.13 -10.95
C GLN A 113 -6.68 -8.80 -10.32
N SER A 114 -6.10 -8.43 -9.16
CA SER A 114 -6.33 -7.13 -8.51
C SER A 114 -5.83 -5.98 -9.37
N ARG A 115 -4.64 -6.10 -9.93
CA ARG A 115 -4.08 -5.07 -10.83
C ARG A 115 -4.91 -4.88 -12.09
N ALA A 116 -5.31 -5.98 -12.73
CA ALA A 116 -6.16 -5.94 -13.92
C ALA A 116 -7.52 -5.29 -13.61
N LEU A 117 -8.11 -5.64 -12.46
CA LEU A 117 -9.35 -5.07 -11.97
C LEU A 117 -9.25 -3.56 -11.76
N LEU A 118 -8.25 -3.12 -11.00
CA LEU A 118 -8.04 -1.70 -10.67
C LEU A 118 -7.73 -0.88 -11.91
N GLY A 119 -6.93 -1.42 -12.83
CA GLY A 119 -6.68 -0.79 -14.13
C GLY A 119 -7.96 -0.59 -14.94
N THR A 120 -8.85 -1.57 -14.94
CA THR A 120 -10.15 -1.46 -15.63
C THR A 120 -11.06 -0.41 -14.98
N ILE A 121 -11.15 -0.38 -13.64
CA ILE A 121 -11.93 0.60 -12.88
C ILE A 121 -11.42 2.01 -13.16
N GLY A 122 -10.10 2.24 -13.09
CA GLY A 122 -9.51 3.54 -13.38
C GLY A 122 -9.79 4.01 -14.81
N ASN A 123 -9.62 3.13 -15.79
CA ASN A 123 -9.86 3.47 -17.20
C ASN A 123 -11.35 3.71 -17.53
N GLN A 124 -12.26 2.94 -16.91
CA GLN A 124 -13.68 2.99 -17.24
C GLN A 124 -14.43 4.10 -16.49
N TRP A 125 -14.09 4.36 -15.24
CA TRP A 125 -14.84 5.30 -14.37
C TRP A 125 -14.00 6.43 -13.81
N ASN A 126 -12.68 6.44 -14.06
CA ASN A 126 -11.74 7.38 -13.46
C ASN A 126 -11.86 7.40 -11.93
N GLU A 127 -12.01 6.23 -11.33
CA GLU A 127 -12.12 6.01 -9.89
C GLU A 127 -10.91 5.22 -9.40
N GLU A 128 -10.39 5.60 -8.23
CA GLU A 128 -9.21 5.00 -7.62
C GLU A 128 -9.55 4.47 -6.22
N LEU A 129 -8.65 3.68 -5.65
CA LEU A 129 -8.76 3.22 -4.27
C LEU A 129 -8.55 4.37 -3.29
N GLU A 130 -9.46 4.48 -2.32
CA GLU A 130 -9.32 5.39 -1.19
C GLU A 130 -8.91 4.63 0.06
N PHE A 131 -7.76 4.95 0.64
CA PHE A 131 -7.27 4.39 1.90
C PHE A 131 -7.70 5.30 3.04
N LEU A 132 -8.79 4.95 3.70
CA LEU A 132 -9.45 5.81 4.71
C LEU A 132 -8.91 5.61 6.12
N TRP A 133 -8.21 4.50 6.38
CA TRP A 133 -7.78 4.11 7.73
C TRP A 133 -6.25 4.07 7.78
N GLU A 134 -5.67 4.92 8.61
CA GLU A 134 -4.21 4.94 8.82
C GLU A 134 -3.73 3.67 9.52
N ASP A 135 -4.48 3.19 10.51
CA ASP A 135 -4.16 1.98 11.28
C ASP A 135 -4.49 0.66 10.55
N SER A 136 -5.02 0.74 9.35
CA SER A 136 -5.40 -0.43 8.54
C SER A 136 -5.07 -0.19 7.06
N PRO A 137 -3.77 -0.11 6.73
CA PRO A 137 -3.31 0.21 5.38
C PRO A 137 -3.68 -0.87 4.34
N GLU A 138 -4.07 -2.07 4.79
CA GLU A 138 -4.53 -3.18 3.95
C GLU A 138 -5.99 -3.06 3.50
N TYR A 139 -6.69 -1.99 3.89
CA TYR A 139 -8.08 -1.75 3.53
C TYR A 139 -8.20 -0.52 2.64
N ALA A 140 -8.98 -0.65 1.58
CA ALA A 140 -9.30 0.48 0.71
C ALA A 140 -10.74 0.37 0.20
N VAL A 141 -11.34 1.51 -0.11
CA VAL A 141 -12.71 1.56 -0.63
C VAL A 141 -12.72 1.98 -2.09
N LEU A 142 -13.68 1.44 -2.81
CA LEU A 142 -14.08 1.89 -4.13
C LEU A 142 -15.35 2.74 -3.97
N ARG A 143 -15.24 4.03 -4.27
CA ARG A 143 -16.31 5.01 -4.10
C ARG A 143 -16.69 5.62 -5.44
N ARG A 144 -17.97 5.78 -5.65
CA ARG A 144 -18.47 6.57 -6.80
C ARG A 144 -18.18 8.03 -6.59
N THR A 145 -17.57 8.67 -7.57
CA THR A 145 -17.25 10.11 -7.55
C THR A 145 -18.52 10.98 -7.56
N ASP A 146 -19.57 10.57 -8.28
CA ASP A 146 -20.82 11.32 -8.45
C ASP A 146 -21.76 11.24 -7.23
N THR A 147 -21.82 10.10 -6.54
CA THR A 147 -22.74 9.90 -5.40
C THR A 147 -22.05 9.93 -4.04
N GLY A 148 -20.73 9.76 -4.00
CA GLY A 148 -19.94 9.60 -2.79
C GLY A 148 -20.20 8.29 -2.05
N LYS A 149 -20.89 7.31 -2.64
CA LYS A 149 -21.23 6.03 -1.99
C LYS A 149 -20.25 4.94 -2.35
N TRP A 150 -19.91 4.12 -1.35
CA TRP A 150 -19.07 2.94 -1.54
C TRP A 150 -19.83 1.88 -2.34
N TYR A 151 -19.16 1.33 -3.33
CA TYR A 151 -19.66 0.17 -4.09
C TYR A 151 -18.74 -1.06 -3.93
N GLY A 152 -17.52 -0.87 -3.46
CA GLY A 152 -16.59 -1.96 -3.20
C GLY A 152 -15.67 -1.64 -2.03
N VAL A 153 -15.13 -2.69 -1.43
CA VAL A 153 -14.05 -2.60 -0.44
C VAL A 153 -13.02 -3.65 -0.80
N MET A 154 -11.77 -3.26 -0.95
CA MET A 154 -10.66 -4.18 -1.11
C MET A 154 -9.97 -4.40 0.23
N MET A 155 -9.59 -5.64 0.50
CA MET A 155 -8.91 -6.04 1.74
C MET A 155 -7.80 -7.03 1.44
N ARG A 156 -6.64 -6.87 2.10
CA ARG A 156 -5.55 -7.84 2.06
C ARG A 156 -5.38 -8.44 3.45
N LEU A 157 -5.87 -9.67 3.64
CA LEU A 157 -6.03 -10.29 4.96
C LEU A 157 -5.72 -11.79 4.94
N PRO A 158 -5.41 -12.39 6.11
CA PRO A 158 -5.39 -13.83 6.27
C PRO A 158 -6.73 -14.48 5.89
N MET A 159 -6.69 -15.55 5.12
CA MET A 159 -7.87 -16.24 4.59
C MET A 159 -8.83 -16.74 5.69
N ARG A 160 -8.32 -17.05 6.90
CA ARG A 160 -9.17 -17.41 8.07
C ARG A 160 -10.20 -16.35 8.45
N LYS A 161 -9.94 -15.06 8.14
CA LYS A 161 -10.88 -13.97 8.40
C LYS A 161 -12.18 -14.10 7.59
N PHE A 162 -12.13 -14.83 6.50
CA PHE A 162 -13.27 -15.15 5.64
C PHE A 162 -13.81 -16.57 5.83
N GLY A 163 -13.38 -17.28 6.89
CA GLY A 163 -13.84 -18.62 7.22
C GLY A 163 -13.13 -19.75 6.47
N LEU A 164 -12.05 -19.45 5.75
CA LEU A 164 -11.20 -20.43 5.10
C LEU A 164 -10.19 -21.02 6.11
N GLN A 165 -9.85 -22.32 5.95
CA GLN A 165 -8.89 -22.99 6.83
C GLN A 165 -7.45 -22.78 6.36
N ASP A 166 -7.05 -21.50 6.23
CA ASP A 166 -5.71 -21.13 5.80
C ASP A 166 -5.35 -19.77 6.40
N ASP A 167 -4.11 -19.63 6.86
CA ASP A 167 -3.55 -18.39 7.41
C ASP A 167 -2.78 -17.56 6.38
N ALA A 168 -2.63 -18.08 5.15
CA ALA A 168 -2.02 -17.31 4.08
C ALA A 168 -2.80 -16.02 3.83
N VAL A 169 -2.07 -14.94 3.58
CA VAL A 169 -2.66 -13.63 3.25
C VAL A 169 -3.07 -13.65 1.78
N SER A 170 -4.31 -13.24 1.51
CA SER A 170 -4.84 -13.07 0.16
C SER A 170 -5.54 -11.72 0.01
N GLU A 171 -5.93 -11.40 -1.22
CA GLU A 171 -6.63 -10.16 -1.56
C GLU A 171 -8.10 -10.48 -1.85
N PHE A 172 -8.97 -9.68 -1.29
CA PHE A 172 -10.41 -9.86 -1.36
C PHE A 172 -11.09 -8.58 -1.84
N LEU A 173 -12.11 -8.75 -2.67
CA LEU A 173 -13.03 -7.69 -3.06
C LEU A 173 -14.39 -7.96 -2.44
N LEU A 174 -14.90 -7.01 -1.66
CA LEU A 174 -16.23 -7.03 -1.11
C LEU A 174 -17.15 -6.16 -1.96
N LEU A 175 -18.31 -6.70 -2.35
CA LEU A 175 -19.30 -6.03 -3.17
C LEU A 175 -20.68 -6.11 -2.53
N ARG A 176 -21.59 -5.22 -2.95
CA ARG A 176 -23.01 -5.29 -2.58
C ARG A 176 -23.67 -6.46 -3.30
N ILE A 177 -24.48 -7.21 -2.58
CA ILE A 177 -25.27 -8.29 -3.17
C ILE A 177 -26.29 -7.67 -4.13
N PRO A 178 -26.36 -8.11 -5.40
CA PRO A 178 -27.38 -7.68 -6.34
C PRO A 178 -28.79 -7.99 -5.81
N ARG A 179 -29.72 -7.07 -5.92
CA ARG A 179 -31.08 -7.19 -5.33
C ARG A 179 -31.83 -8.42 -5.82
N ASP A 180 -31.64 -8.76 -7.09
CA ASP A 180 -32.38 -9.84 -7.76
C ASP A 180 -31.62 -11.18 -7.80
N ALA A 181 -30.41 -11.24 -7.24
CA ALA A 181 -29.51 -12.40 -7.27
C ALA A 181 -28.97 -12.81 -5.89
N GLY A 182 -29.58 -12.33 -4.80
CA GLY A 182 -29.08 -12.54 -3.45
C GLY A 182 -28.93 -13.99 -3.07
N ASP A 183 -29.95 -14.81 -3.31
CA ASP A 183 -29.93 -16.23 -2.98
C ASP A 183 -28.92 -17.01 -3.85
N ALA A 184 -28.78 -16.67 -5.14
CA ALA A 184 -27.80 -17.29 -6.02
C ALA A 184 -26.36 -16.96 -5.60
N ILE A 185 -26.07 -15.70 -5.25
CA ILE A 185 -24.76 -15.27 -4.76
C ILE A 185 -24.43 -15.99 -3.45
N LEU A 186 -25.36 -16.08 -2.51
CA LEU A 186 -25.14 -16.71 -1.21
C LEU A 186 -25.03 -18.24 -1.28
N ALA A 187 -25.56 -18.87 -2.32
CA ALA A 187 -25.47 -20.31 -2.56
C ALA A 187 -24.20 -20.72 -3.33
N ASP A 188 -23.54 -19.80 -4.00
CA ASP A 188 -22.33 -20.08 -4.78
C ASP A 188 -21.10 -20.14 -3.87
N SER A 189 -20.46 -21.29 -3.80
CA SER A 189 -19.28 -21.53 -2.94
C SER A 189 -18.03 -20.74 -3.32
N ARG A 190 -18.00 -20.12 -4.49
CA ARG A 190 -16.92 -19.20 -4.93
C ARG A 190 -16.97 -17.85 -4.20
N PHE A 191 -18.13 -17.52 -3.64
CA PHE A 191 -18.35 -16.28 -2.91
C PHE A 191 -18.35 -16.55 -1.40
N LEU A 192 -17.80 -15.62 -0.65
CA LEU A 192 -17.58 -15.75 0.78
C LEU A 192 -18.46 -14.73 1.54
N PRO A 193 -18.80 -15.02 2.79
CA PRO A 193 -19.44 -14.05 3.67
C PRO A 193 -18.54 -12.80 3.84
N ALA A 194 -19.11 -11.61 3.70
CA ALA A 194 -18.34 -10.39 3.85
C ALA A 194 -17.76 -10.24 5.28
N TYR A 195 -16.49 -9.83 5.37
CA TYR A 195 -15.83 -9.52 6.62
C TYR A 195 -16.06 -8.05 6.98
N HIS A 196 -16.37 -7.75 8.25
CA HIS A 196 -16.71 -6.41 8.75
C HIS A 196 -17.87 -5.68 8.05
N MET A 197 -18.56 -6.32 7.12
CA MET A 197 -19.72 -5.75 6.44
C MET A 197 -20.97 -6.59 6.74
N ASN A 198 -22.16 -6.01 6.51
CA ASN A 198 -23.41 -6.73 6.69
C ASN A 198 -23.53 -7.86 5.68
N LYS A 199 -23.46 -9.11 6.14
CA LYS A 199 -23.48 -10.33 5.33
C LYS A 199 -24.79 -10.58 4.56
N ARG A 200 -25.85 -9.83 4.85
CA ARG A 200 -27.12 -9.88 4.09
C ARG A 200 -27.10 -8.98 2.86
N THR A 201 -26.17 -8.03 2.81
CA THR A 201 -26.11 -7.01 1.77
C THR A 201 -24.75 -6.91 1.08
N TRP A 202 -23.75 -7.65 1.60
CA TRP A 202 -22.40 -7.69 1.06
C TRP A 202 -21.88 -9.12 1.04
N PHE A 203 -21.08 -9.45 0.03
CA PHE A 203 -20.33 -10.70 -0.11
C PHE A 203 -18.89 -10.40 -0.48
N ALA A 204 -18.01 -11.39 -0.39
CA ALA A 204 -16.60 -11.25 -0.72
C ALA A 204 -16.20 -12.23 -1.82
N ILE A 205 -15.27 -11.80 -2.66
CA ILE A 205 -14.61 -12.57 -3.71
C ILE A 205 -13.12 -12.62 -3.39
N ARG A 206 -12.50 -13.80 -3.39
CA ARG A 206 -11.05 -13.92 -3.34
C ARG A 206 -10.48 -13.67 -4.73
N LEU A 207 -9.49 -12.79 -4.84
CA LEU A 207 -8.87 -12.37 -6.10
C LEU A 207 -7.67 -13.26 -6.44
N ASP A 208 -7.93 -14.54 -6.66
CA ASP A 208 -6.91 -15.58 -6.93
C ASP A 208 -7.10 -16.29 -8.27
N GLY A 209 -8.00 -15.79 -9.12
CA GLY A 209 -8.35 -16.39 -10.40
C GLY A 209 -9.50 -17.42 -10.32
N GLY A 210 -10.03 -17.73 -9.12
CA GLY A 210 -11.15 -18.66 -8.95
C GLY A 210 -12.48 -18.15 -9.52
N VAL A 211 -12.61 -16.83 -9.69
CA VAL A 211 -13.73 -16.19 -10.40
C VAL A 211 -13.15 -15.41 -11.57
N GLU A 212 -13.69 -15.58 -12.74
CA GLU A 212 -13.22 -14.91 -13.96
C GLU A 212 -13.33 -13.38 -13.85
N LEU A 213 -12.31 -12.67 -14.35
CA LEU A 213 -12.26 -11.19 -14.29
C LEU A 213 -13.50 -10.53 -14.90
N ALA A 214 -14.00 -11.05 -16.01
CA ALA A 214 -15.19 -10.53 -16.68
C ALA A 214 -16.44 -10.65 -15.79
N GLU A 215 -16.60 -11.75 -15.04
CA GLU A 215 -17.70 -11.95 -14.09
C GLU A 215 -17.56 -10.96 -12.91
N ILE A 216 -16.35 -10.78 -12.38
CA ILE A 216 -16.09 -9.79 -11.30
C ILE A 216 -16.46 -8.38 -11.75
N LEU A 217 -16.09 -7.99 -12.96
CA LEU A 217 -16.43 -6.66 -13.51
C LEU A 217 -17.93 -6.45 -13.64
N GLN A 218 -18.70 -7.46 -14.05
CA GLN A 218 -20.15 -7.40 -14.07
C GLN A 218 -20.75 -7.22 -12.66
N LEU A 219 -20.22 -7.94 -11.68
CA LEU A 219 -20.64 -7.82 -10.27
C LEU A 219 -20.30 -6.44 -9.70
N ILE A 220 -19.14 -5.88 -10.04
CA ILE A 220 -18.78 -4.50 -9.70
C ILE A 220 -19.77 -3.50 -10.28
N GLU A 221 -20.11 -3.66 -11.56
CA GLU A 221 -21.07 -2.77 -12.22
C GLU A 221 -22.45 -2.82 -11.55
N CYS A 222 -22.93 -4.02 -11.17
CA CYS A 222 -24.15 -4.20 -10.40
C CYS A 222 -24.06 -3.53 -9.02
N SER A 223 -22.96 -3.72 -8.30
CA SER A 223 -22.73 -3.09 -7.00
C SER A 223 -22.67 -1.56 -7.12
N ARG A 224 -22.00 -1.04 -8.15
CA ARG A 224 -21.89 0.39 -8.44
C ARG A 224 -23.24 1.02 -8.77
N LYS A 225 -24.11 0.33 -9.54
CA LYS A 225 -25.48 0.77 -9.82
C LYS A 225 -26.33 0.89 -8.56
N GLN A 226 -26.09 0.09 -7.52
CA GLN A 226 -26.79 0.16 -6.24
C GLN A 226 -26.25 1.25 -5.29
N ALA A 227 -25.04 1.77 -5.55
CA ALA A 227 -24.42 2.82 -4.77
C ALA A 227 -24.94 4.21 -5.17
N VAL A 228 -26.25 4.44 -5.02
CA VAL A 228 -26.92 5.70 -5.34
C VAL A 228 -27.35 6.44 -4.10
N LYS A 229 -27.55 7.76 -4.18
CA LYS A 229 -28.21 8.54 -3.13
C LYS A 229 -29.68 8.08 -3.07
N LYS A 230 -30.14 7.82 -1.84
CA LYS A 230 -31.58 7.67 -1.59
C LYS A 230 -32.26 9.01 -1.70
#